data_5f4633c45711dc980b581a7bfe2d9374
#
_entry.id   5f4633c45711dc980b581a7bfe2d9374
#
_cell.length_a   1.000
_cell.length_b   1.000
_cell.length_c   1.000
_cell.angle_alpha   90.00
_cell.angle_beta   90.00
_cell.angle_gamma   90.00
#
_symmetry.space_group_name_H-M   'P 1'
#
loop_
_entity.id
_entity.type
_entity.pdbx_description
1 polymer ?
#
loop_
_entity_poly.entity_id
_entity_poly.type
_entity_poly.pdbx_seq_one_letter_code
_entity_poly.pdbx_strand_id
1 'polypeptide(L)'
;MTLYEVITEVDNLRPNAIDDEMKARWVMQLEVEYAELMGVPVPELLFPEDQTLLMTTPHDYSYVYYLSALVDNYNQDTALYNNDYAMANAAVDAAKSWYRRQNRPDFRGNWATRITGREYKDPADPLEP
;
A
#
# COMPACT_ATOMS: atom_id res chain seq x y z
N MET A 1 -2.64 -4.29 -10.29
CA MET A 1 -2.21 -5.70 -10.23
C MET A 1 -3.30 -6.50 -9.57
N THR A 2 -3.55 -7.70 -10.05
CA THR A 2 -4.55 -8.58 -9.44
C THR A 2 -3.90 -9.51 -8.44
N LEU A 3 -4.72 -10.13 -7.61
CA LEU A 3 -4.24 -11.08 -6.60
C LEU A 3 -3.45 -12.22 -7.25
N TYR A 4 -3.97 -12.77 -8.35
CA TYR A 4 -3.28 -13.88 -9.01
C TYR A 4 -1.98 -13.45 -9.66
N GLU A 5 -1.92 -12.21 -10.15
CA GLU A 5 -0.66 -11.70 -10.69
C GLU A 5 0.41 -11.62 -9.60
N VAL A 6 0.03 -11.20 -8.41
CA VAL A 6 0.96 -11.13 -7.28
C VAL A 6 1.45 -12.53 -6.91
N ILE A 7 0.53 -13.47 -6.77
CA ILE A 7 0.88 -14.85 -6.39
C ILE A 7 1.79 -15.47 -7.45
N THR A 8 1.44 -15.30 -8.72
CA THR A 8 2.25 -15.85 -9.82
C THR A 8 3.65 -15.27 -9.84
N GLU A 9 3.76 -13.96 -9.64
CA GLU A 9 5.06 -13.30 -9.63
C GLU A 9 5.93 -13.82 -8.49
N VAL A 10 5.34 -13.96 -7.30
CA VAL A 10 6.08 -14.46 -6.14
C VAL A 10 6.46 -15.92 -6.32
N ASP A 11 5.58 -16.75 -6.88
CA ASP A 11 5.91 -18.14 -7.12
C ASP A 11 7.08 -18.28 -8.09
N ASN A 12 7.19 -17.38 -9.06
CA ASN A 12 8.31 -17.38 -9.99
C ASN A 12 9.60 -16.92 -9.32
N LEU A 13 9.53 -15.98 -8.39
CA LEU A 13 10.70 -15.44 -7.70
C LEU A 13 11.14 -16.31 -6.53
N ARG A 14 10.18 -16.92 -5.86
CA ARG A 14 10.41 -17.68 -4.62
C ARG A 14 9.65 -18.99 -4.70
N PRO A 15 10.24 -20.05 -5.29
CA PRO A 15 9.57 -21.34 -5.34
C PRO A 15 9.15 -21.80 -3.94
N ASN A 16 7.94 -22.30 -3.84
CA ASN A 16 7.37 -22.70 -2.56
C ASN A 16 6.26 -23.73 -2.79
N ALA A 17 5.90 -24.44 -1.72
CA ALA A 17 4.82 -25.40 -1.75
C ALA A 17 3.62 -24.92 -0.92
N ILE A 18 3.49 -23.62 -0.74
CA ILE A 18 2.43 -23.04 0.06
C ILE A 18 1.15 -22.96 -0.77
N ASP A 19 0.01 -23.26 -0.14
CA ASP A 19 -1.29 -23.17 -0.80
C ASP A 19 -1.54 -21.76 -1.29
N ASP A 20 -2.15 -21.66 -2.48
CA ASP A 20 -2.50 -20.36 -3.03
C ASP A 20 -3.49 -19.63 -2.14
N GLU A 21 -4.38 -20.34 -1.49
CA GLU A 21 -5.33 -19.68 -0.58
C GLU A 21 -4.62 -19.03 0.60
N MET A 22 -3.61 -19.68 1.16
CA MET A 22 -2.84 -19.10 2.25
C MET A 22 -2.10 -17.86 1.77
N LYS A 23 -1.48 -17.92 0.59
CA LYS A 23 -0.81 -16.76 0.03
C LYS A 23 -1.79 -15.63 -0.23
N ALA A 24 -2.98 -15.96 -0.72
CA ALA A 24 -4.01 -14.95 -0.94
C ALA A 24 -4.41 -14.27 0.37
N ARG A 25 -4.57 -15.03 1.44
CA ARG A 25 -4.89 -14.45 2.74
C ARG A 25 -3.79 -13.54 3.25
N TRP A 26 -2.53 -13.90 3.01
CA TRP A 26 -1.42 -13.04 3.40
C TRP A 26 -1.43 -11.71 2.65
N VAL A 27 -1.72 -11.74 1.35
CA VAL A 27 -1.83 -10.50 0.57
C VAL A 27 -2.95 -9.62 1.12
N MET A 28 -4.06 -10.23 1.53
CA MET A 28 -5.18 -9.46 2.06
C MET A 28 -4.86 -8.78 3.38
N GLN A 29 -3.85 -9.25 4.13
CA GLN A 29 -3.40 -8.52 5.32
C GLN A 29 -2.87 -7.13 4.95
N LEU A 30 -2.14 -7.03 3.85
CA LEU A 30 -1.67 -5.72 3.39
C LEU A 30 -2.83 -4.91 2.83
N GLU A 31 -3.80 -5.58 2.22
CA GLU A 31 -4.98 -4.91 1.69
C GLU A 31 -5.78 -4.21 2.80
N VAL A 32 -5.80 -4.80 4.00
CA VAL A 32 -6.43 -4.15 5.15
C VAL A 32 -5.76 -2.81 5.45
N GLU A 33 -4.42 -2.79 5.43
CA GLU A 33 -3.69 -1.54 5.68
C GLU A 33 -3.99 -0.49 4.61
N TYR A 34 -4.03 -0.92 3.36
CA TYR A 34 -4.32 0.01 2.26
C TYR A 34 -5.76 0.49 2.30
N ALA A 35 -6.70 -0.39 2.69
CA ALA A 35 -8.09 0.03 2.82
C ALA A 35 -8.24 1.09 3.90
N GLU A 36 -7.55 0.93 5.03
CA GLU A 36 -7.56 1.93 6.09
C GLU A 36 -6.98 3.25 5.61
N LEU A 37 -5.88 3.18 4.89
CA LEU A 37 -5.24 4.37 4.33
C LEU A 37 -6.19 5.12 3.41
N MET A 38 -6.92 4.40 2.58
CA MET A 38 -7.79 4.97 1.56
C MET A 38 -9.16 5.34 2.09
N GLY A 39 -9.49 4.91 3.31
CA GLY A 39 -10.80 5.18 3.88
C GLY A 39 -11.92 4.43 3.18
N VAL A 40 -11.64 3.23 2.70
CA VAL A 40 -12.64 2.40 2.01
C VAL A 40 -12.86 1.11 2.80
N PRO A 41 -13.99 0.42 2.59
CA PRO A 41 -14.20 -0.86 3.26
C PRO A 41 -13.13 -1.86 2.85
N VAL A 42 -12.77 -2.75 3.78
CA VAL A 42 -11.80 -3.79 3.49
C VAL A 42 -12.39 -4.74 2.46
N PRO A 43 -11.71 -4.98 1.34
CA PRO A 43 -12.22 -5.88 0.32
C PRO A 43 -12.32 -7.31 0.85
N GLU A 44 -13.34 -8.01 0.41
CA GLU A 44 -13.53 -9.40 0.75
C GLU A 44 -12.62 -10.27 -0.12
N LEU A 45 -12.08 -11.32 0.47
CA LEU A 45 -11.28 -12.26 -0.31
C LEU A 45 -12.22 -13.11 -1.17
N LEU A 46 -12.01 -13.06 -2.48
CA LEU A 46 -12.87 -13.75 -3.44
C LEU A 46 -12.30 -15.09 -3.91
N PHE A 47 -11.15 -15.52 -3.37
CA PHE A 47 -10.53 -16.77 -3.76
C PHE A 47 -11.57 -17.91 -3.75
N PRO A 48 -11.63 -18.77 -4.75
CA PRO A 48 -10.63 -18.96 -5.82
C PRO A 48 -10.74 -18.02 -7.02
N GLU A 49 -11.60 -17.04 -6.97
CA GLU A 49 -11.71 -16.08 -8.06
C GLU A 49 -10.68 -14.98 -7.88
N ASP A 50 -10.21 -14.44 -8.99
CA ASP A 50 -9.24 -13.37 -8.95
C ASP A 50 -9.91 -12.05 -8.57
N GLN A 51 -9.10 -11.08 -8.12
CA GLN A 51 -9.62 -9.77 -7.77
C GLN A 51 -8.53 -8.72 -7.93
N THR A 52 -8.95 -7.52 -8.29
CA THR A 52 -8.04 -6.39 -8.43
C THR A 52 -7.74 -5.83 -7.06
N LEU A 53 -6.47 -5.54 -6.80
CA LEU A 53 -6.04 -5.01 -5.52
C LEU A 53 -6.14 -3.49 -5.49
N LEU A 54 -6.20 -2.93 -4.27
CA LEU A 54 -6.48 -1.50 -4.08
C LEU A 54 -5.33 -0.60 -4.51
N MET A 55 -4.09 -0.96 -4.17
CA MET A 55 -2.95 -0.11 -4.52
C MET A 55 -2.62 -0.27 -5.99
N THR A 56 -2.39 0.87 -6.66
CA THR A 56 -2.22 0.89 -8.11
C THR A 56 -0.77 1.17 -8.49
N THR A 57 -0.49 1.01 -9.78
CA THR A 57 0.81 1.37 -10.34
C THR A 57 1.12 2.85 -10.01
N PRO A 58 2.33 3.16 -9.63
CA PRO A 58 3.54 2.33 -9.67
C PRO A 58 3.85 1.60 -8.37
N HIS A 59 2.94 1.61 -7.43
CA HIS A 59 3.19 1.08 -6.08
C HIS A 59 2.54 -0.27 -5.82
N ASP A 60 1.94 -0.87 -6.82
CA ASP A 60 1.31 -2.18 -6.65
C ASP A 60 2.33 -3.30 -6.48
N TYR A 61 3.58 -3.08 -6.87
CA TYR A 61 4.60 -4.10 -6.65
C TYR A 61 4.95 -4.29 -5.17
N SER A 62 4.46 -3.39 -4.30
CA SER A 62 4.61 -3.55 -2.86
C SER A 62 3.98 -4.86 -2.37
N TYR A 63 2.92 -5.31 -3.02
CA TYR A 63 2.31 -6.61 -2.68
C TYR A 63 3.28 -7.76 -2.92
N VAL A 64 4.06 -7.68 -3.99
CA VAL A 64 5.02 -8.73 -4.34
C VAL A 64 6.12 -8.81 -3.29
N TYR A 65 6.68 -7.68 -2.88
CA TYR A 65 7.69 -7.66 -1.83
C TYR A 65 7.13 -8.18 -0.51
N TYR A 66 5.91 -7.77 -0.17
CA TYR A 66 5.28 -8.19 1.08
C TYR A 66 5.09 -9.71 1.11
N LEU A 67 4.50 -10.27 0.05
CA LEU A 67 4.26 -11.70 -0.01
C LEU A 67 5.57 -12.48 -0.08
N SER A 68 6.56 -11.97 -0.81
CA SER A 68 7.87 -12.62 -0.89
C SER A 68 8.50 -12.77 0.48
N ALA A 69 8.41 -11.74 1.32
CA ALA A 69 8.96 -11.81 2.67
C ALA A 69 8.27 -12.89 3.49
N LEU A 70 6.95 -13.01 3.37
CA LEU A 70 6.21 -14.04 4.10
C LEU A 70 6.55 -15.44 3.62
N VAL A 71 6.73 -15.60 2.30
CA VAL A 71 7.15 -16.89 1.73
C VAL A 71 8.54 -17.27 2.22
N ASP A 72 9.47 -16.29 2.24
CA ASP A 72 10.82 -16.55 2.73
C ASP A 72 10.81 -16.99 4.20
N ASN A 73 9.98 -16.35 5.00
CA ASN A 73 9.85 -16.71 6.41
C ASN A 73 9.29 -18.12 6.57
N TYR A 74 8.30 -18.47 5.76
CA TYR A 74 7.74 -19.81 5.79
C TYR A 74 8.78 -20.85 5.38
N ASN A 75 9.60 -20.53 4.39
CA ASN A 75 10.66 -21.41 3.90
C ASN A 75 11.90 -21.41 4.80
N GLN A 76 11.88 -20.58 5.85
CA GLN A 76 12.98 -20.45 6.82
C GLN A 76 14.28 -20.00 6.15
N ASP A 77 14.19 -19.20 5.11
CA ASP A 77 15.35 -18.62 4.44
C ASP A 77 15.61 -17.25 5.05
N THR A 78 16.41 -17.24 6.13
CA THR A 78 16.63 -16.02 6.91
C THR A 78 17.28 -14.91 6.09
N ALA A 79 18.23 -15.26 5.23
CA ALA A 79 18.95 -14.25 4.45
C ALA A 79 18.02 -13.56 3.48
N LEU A 80 17.21 -14.33 2.73
CA LEU A 80 16.24 -13.75 1.82
C LEU A 80 15.16 -13.00 2.58
N TYR A 81 14.71 -13.54 3.72
CA TYR A 81 13.67 -12.88 4.51
C TYR A 81 14.11 -11.51 4.97
N ASN A 82 15.32 -11.37 5.47
CA ASN A 82 15.81 -10.07 5.96
C ASN A 82 15.85 -9.05 4.84
N ASN A 83 16.29 -9.46 3.66
CA ASN A 83 16.32 -8.56 2.51
C ASN A 83 14.92 -8.20 2.05
N ASP A 84 14.06 -9.20 1.88
CA ASP A 84 12.72 -8.96 1.37
C ASP A 84 11.85 -8.22 2.37
N TYR A 85 12.05 -8.44 3.66
CA TYR A 85 11.34 -7.70 4.69
C TYR A 85 11.69 -6.21 4.62
N ALA A 86 12.97 -5.88 4.46
CA ALA A 86 13.38 -4.49 4.32
C ALA A 86 12.80 -3.86 3.07
N MET A 87 12.82 -4.60 1.95
CA MET A 87 12.24 -4.12 0.70
C MET A 87 10.73 -3.92 0.82
N ALA A 88 10.05 -4.84 1.49
CA ALA A 88 8.61 -4.73 1.70
C ALA A 88 8.26 -3.50 2.52
N ASN A 89 8.97 -3.28 3.62
CA ASN A 89 8.72 -2.10 4.45
C ASN A 89 8.93 -0.82 3.67
N ALA A 90 10.02 -0.73 2.90
CA ALA A 90 10.30 0.46 2.11
C ALA A 90 9.23 0.67 1.03
N ALA A 91 8.81 -0.39 0.36
CA ALA A 91 7.83 -0.29 -0.71
C ALA A 91 6.46 0.08 -0.18
N VAL A 92 6.05 -0.49 0.95
CA VAL A 92 4.76 -0.17 1.56
C VAL A 92 4.75 1.27 2.06
N ASP A 93 5.82 1.71 2.71
CA ASP A 93 5.91 3.09 3.19
C ASP A 93 5.88 4.07 2.03
N ALA A 94 6.57 3.75 0.93
CA ALA A 94 6.57 4.59 -0.26
C ALA A 94 5.16 4.66 -0.87
N ALA A 95 4.46 3.53 -0.91
CA ALA A 95 3.10 3.49 -1.44
C ALA A 95 2.16 4.34 -0.60
N LYS A 96 2.25 4.22 0.72
CA LYS A 96 1.39 5.01 1.62
C LYS A 96 1.67 6.50 1.50
N SER A 97 2.95 6.88 1.43
CA SER A 97 3.33 8.27 1.29
C SER A 97 2.86 8.84 -0.03
N TRP A 98 3.01 8.06 -1.11
CA TRP A 98 2.55 8.48 -2.43
C TRP A 98 1.04 8.72 -2.42
N TYR A 99 0.28 7.78 -1.84
CA TYR A 99 -1.16 7.91 -1.80
C TYR A 99 -1.59 9.16 -1.03
N ARG A 100 -0.95 9.42 0.10
CA ARG A 100 -1.27 10.60 0.91
C ARG A 100 -1.01 11.89 0.15
N ARG A 101 0.08 11.95 -0.61
CA ARG A 101 0.40 13.13 -1.40
C ARG A 101 -0.61 13.36 -2.50
N GLN A 102 -1.09 12.27 -3.13
CA GLN A 102 -2.04 12.38 -4.24
C GLN A 102 -3.43 12.80 -3.76
N ASN A 103 -3.77 12.51 -2.52
CA ASN A 103 -5.14 12.63 -2.05
C ASN A 103 -5.33 13.62 -0.91
N ARG A 104 -4.30 14.33 -0.53
CA ARG A 104 -4.47 15.31 0.55
C ARG A 104 -5.21 16.51 0.03
N PRO A 105 -5.97 17.16 0.93
CA PRO A 105 -6.73 18.36 0.54
C PRO A 105 -5.79 19.51 0.16
N ASP A 106 -6.37 20.54 -0.43
CA ASP A 106 -5.62 21.74 -0.78
C ASP A 106 -5.03 22.33 0.48
N PHE A 107 -3.80 21.98 0.74
CA PHE A 107 -3.17 22.31 2.00
C PHE A 107 -2.92 23.81 2.12
N ARG A 108 -2.64 24.46 1.00
CA ARG A 108 -2.31 25.88 1.03
C ARG A 108 -3.48 26.69 1.56
N GLY A 109 -4.67 26.46 1.06
CA GLY A 109 -5.84 27.17 1.53
C GLY A 109 -6.13 26.88 2.97
N ASN A 110 -6.04 25.63 3.39
CA ASN A 110 -6.29 25.27 4.76
C ASN A 110 -5.26 25.88 5.70
N TRP A 111 -4.02 25.88 5.28
CA TRP A 111 -2.94 26.44 6.08
C TRP A 111 -3.16 27.95 6.29
N ALA A 112 -3.51 28.64 5.22
CA ALA A 112 -3.72 30.07 5.30
C ALA A 112 -4.84 30.41 6.29
N THR A 113 -5.93 29.70 6.23
CA THR A 113 -7.05 29.92 7.13
C THR A 113 -6.64 29.68 8.58
N ARG A 114 -5.89 28.61 8.82
CA ARG A 114 -5.46 28.32 10.19
C ARG A 114 -4.51 29.37 10.75
N ILE A 115 -3.62 29.89 9.93
CA ILE A 115 -2.65 30.88 10.35
C ILE A 115 -3.34 32.13 10.82
N THR A 116 -4.34 32.60 10.10
CA THR A 116 -5.00 33.85 10.41
C THR A 116 -6.09 33.68 11.44
N GLY A 117 -6.56 32.47 11.68
CA GLY A 117 -7.66 32.25 12.58
C GLY A 117 -8.95 32.83 12.05
N ARG A 118 -8.99 33.22 10.83
CA ARG A 118 -10.16 33.72 10.17
C ARG A 118 -10.06 33.44 8.71
N GLU A 119 -11.03 33.86 7.98
CA GLU A 119 -10.99 33.69 6.55
C GLU A 119 -9.75 34.40 6.04
N TYR A 120 -8.76 33.65 5.64
CA TYR A 120 -7.51 34.22 5.21
C TYR A 120 -7.66 34.88 3.87
N LYS A 121 -7.13 36.07 3.80
CA LYS A 121 -6.99 36.70 2.54
C LYS A 121 -5.54 37.00 2.39
N ASP A 122 -4.91 36.29 1.50
CA ASP A 122 -3.51 36.46 1.22
C ASP A 122 -3.21 37.92 1.11
N PRO A 123 -2.17 38.43 1.75
CA PRO A 123 -1.83 39.83 1.57
C PRO A 123 -1.60 40.18 0.14
N ALA A 124 -1.18 39.21 -0.58
CA ALA A 124 -1.11 39.40 -1.98
C ALA A 124 -2.44 39.15 -2.54
N ASP A 125 -3.20 38.43 -1.91
CA ASP A 125 -4.52 38.23 -2.31
C ASP A 125 -5.23 38.68 -1.16
N PRO A 126 -4.99 39.32 -0.49
CA PRO A 126 -5.09 39.72 0.68
C PRO A 126 -5.58 39.13 1.76
N LEU A 127 -5.20 39.16 2.45
CA LEU A 127 -5.45 38.41 3.35
C LEU A 127 -6.10 38.78 4.22
N GLU A 128 -6.61 39.13 4.22
CA GLU A 128 -7.18 39.08 4.63
C GLU A 128 -7.56 39.34 4.88
N PRO A 129 -7.55 39.89 4.60
CA PRO A 129 -7.89 39.85 4.59
C PRO A 129 -8.27 39.87 4.25
#